data_fa94b332496be6a937b618a4e98c0ef1
#
_entry.id   fa94b332496be6a937b618a4e98c0ef1
#
_cell.length_a   1.000
_cell.length_b   1.000
_cell.length_c   1.000
_cell.angle_alpha   90.00
_cell.angle_beta   90.00
_cell.angle_gamma   90.00
#
_symmetry.space_group_name_H-M   'P 1'
#
loop_
_entity.id
_entity.type
_entity.pdbx_description
1 polymer ?
#
loop_
_entity_poly.entity_id
_entity_poly.type
_entity_poly.pdbx_seq_one_letter_code
_entity_poly.pdbx_strand_id
1 'polypeptide(L)'
;MNTHDYIWAKQDGISGTYPLLAHLLDTATIAGILYDRWLRQGLQELIDSELGGKGKKIFMWMAATHDIGKASPLFQYQPRKRGPEWDAIRQAYTADSVGCSFGSIEDLKAQYEFSLTPGTSFLRRHEQISAFALMDRVPESASSASRAWRYLPAMGHHGSFKFLSFGGRASAKTAQSLLTDLGWAQAQQDLLQIVAEALEVKPATFPKKVSPKVTILLSGLLILADRLASGADWVARNQQRLSSQKISLNQPQQWIHHLSQPAFERVDQLLGIYRGWGEQQDALAAILGGHSPRPLQQEALKTGAGIWNAMAPTGNGKTEAAALRHSLADERLIFLLPTQATSNALMRRVQKMYSSTKNVASLAHGLASIEDFYNQPVTDYADTCEGQDA
;
A
#
# COMPACT_ATOMS: atom_id res chain seq x y z
N MET A 1 -25.86 15.01 -3.12
CA MET A 1 -24.56 14.72 -2.50
C MET A 1 -24.74 13.49 -1.63
N ASN A 2 -23.92 12.49 -1.82
CA ASN A 2 -24.02 11.26 -1.01
C ASN A 2 -23.24 11.44 0.29
N THR A 3 -23.62 10.73 1.35
CA THR A 3 -23.00 10.77 2.69
C THR A 3 -21.47 10.58 2.66
N HIS A 4 -20.94 9.82 1.69
CA HIS A 4 -19.52 9.54 1.56
C HIS A 4 -18.70 10.70 0.93
N ASP A 5 -19.34 11.72 0.38
CA ASP A 5 -18.63 12.88 -0.20
C ASP A 5 -17.97 13.73 0.91
N TYR A 6 -18.45 13.63 2.16
CA TYR A 6 -17.99 14.39 3.32
C TYR A 6 -16.97 13.65 4.19
N ILE A 7 -16.84 12.32 4.04
CA ILE A 7 -15.91 11.52 4.83
C ILE A 7 -14.52 11.67 4.21
N TRP A 8 -13.60 12.26 4.95
CA TRP A 8 -12.26 12.53 4.48
C TRP A 8 -11.22 11.51 4.99
N ALA A 9 -10.11 11.33 4.25
CA ALA A 9 -9.02 10.45 4.59
C ALA A 9 -7.70 11.19 4.86
N LYS A 10 -7.43 12.27 4.13
CA LYS A 10 -6.17 13.01 4.18
C LYS A 10 -6.44 14.51 4.21
N GLN A 11 -5.51 15.25 4.83
CA GLN A 11 -5.54 16.70 4.92
C GLN A 11 -4.12 17.29 4.93
N ASP A 12 -3.17 16.59 5.53
CA ASP A 12 -1.81 17.11 5.70
C ASP A 12 -1.14 17.32 4.32
N GLY A 13 -0.56 18.50 4.12
CA GLY A 13 0.15 18.85 2.88
C GLY A 13 -0.72 19.17 1.66
N ILE A 14 -2.03 19.33 1.85
CA ILE A 14 -2.98 19.66 0.79
C ILE A 14 -3.90 20.82 1.21
N SER A 15 -4.59 21.44 0.25
CA SER A 15 -5.62 22.45 0.53
C SER A 15 -6.96 21.78 0.80
N GLY A 16 -7.48 21.92 2.02
CA GLY A 16 -8.73 21.27 2.44
C GLY A 16 -8.59 19.78 2.70
N THR A 17 -9.61 19.00 2.39
CA THR A 17 -9.65 17.55 2.67
C THR A 17 -9.64 16.73 1.39
N TYR A 18 -9.14 15.50 1.47
CA TYR A 18 -9.20 14.50 0.41
C TYR A 18 -10.21 13.40 0.80
N PRO A 19 -11.20 13.10 -0.08
CA PRO A 19 -12.26 12.15 0.26
C PRO A 19 -11.74 10.75 0.57
N LEU A 20 -12.36 10.08 1.56
CA LEU A 20 -12.01 8.71 1.91
C LEU A 20 -12.21 7.75 0.74
N LEU A 21 -13.34 7.84 0.04
CA LEU A 21 -13.60 6.98 -1.11
C LEU A 21 -12.50 7.12 -2.19
N ALA A 22 -12.07 8.35 -2.47
CA ALA A 22 -10.98 8.58 -3.42
C ALA A 22 -9.69 7.87 -2.98
N HIS A 23 -9.28 8.04 -1.71
CA HIS A 23 -8.09 7.39 -1.16
C HIS A 23 -8.17 5.86 -1.22
N LEU A 24 -9.32 5.28 -0.93
CA LEU A 24 -9.56 3.84 -1.01
C LEU A 24 -9.38 3.32 -2.46
N LEU A 25 -9.95 4.03 -3.43
CA LEU A 25 -9.84 3.69 -4.85
C LEU A 25 -8.41 3.92 -5.41
N ASP A 26 -7.73 4.96 -4.94
CA ASP A 26 -6.32 5.23 -5.26
C ASP A 26 -5.43 4.05 -4.82
N THR A 27 -5.59 3.64 -3.56
CA THR A 27 -4.82 2.52 -2.99
C THR A 27 -5.12 1.22 -3.73
N ALA A 28 -6.37 0.97 -4.09
CA ALA A 28 -6.75 -0.18 -4.91
C ALA A 28 -6.12 -0.15 -6.30
N THR A 29 -6.10 1.01 -6.96
CA THR A 29 -5.51 1.16 -8.28
C THR A 29 -4.01 0.90 -8.26
N ILE A 30 -3.30 1.49 -7.30
CA ILE A 30 -1.87 1.22 -7.07
C ILE A 30 -1.63 -0.25 -6.76
N ALA A 31 -2.46 -0.88 -5.92
CA ALA A 31 -2.37 -2.31 -5.61
C ALA A 31 -2.50 -3.17 -6.88
N GLY A 32 -3.42 -2.84 -7.78
CA GLY A 32 -3.56 -3.52 -9.06
C GLY A 32 -2.31 -3.41 -9.93
N ILE A 33 -1.68 -2.24 -9.99
CA ILE A 33 -0.41 -2.01 -10.72
C ILE A 33 0.74 -2.77 -10.07
N LEU A 34 0.85 -2.74 -8.73
CA LEU A 34 1.85 -3.52 -8.02
C LEU A 34 1.73 -5.01 -8.31
N TYR A 35 0.50 -5.53 -8.34
CA TYR A 35 0.24 -6.93 -8.65
C TYR A 35 0.67 -7.28 -10.07
N ASP A 36 0.23 -6.53 -11.07
CA ASP A 36 0.45 -6.85 -12.49
C ASP A 36 1.87 -6.58 -12.98
N ARG A 37 2.52 -5.55 -12.43
CA ARG A 37 3.74 -4.99 -13.02
C ARG A 37 4.96 -5.03 -12.13
N TRP A 38 4.75 -5.08 -10.81
CA TRP A 38 5.86 -5.05 -9.87
C TRP A 38 6.07 -6.40 -9.18
N LEU A 39 5.00 -7.14 -8.90
CA LEU A 39 5.06 -8.45 -8.30
C LEU A 39 5.52 -9.48 -9.32
N ARG A 40 6.54 -10.27 -8.97
CA ARG A 40 7.09 -11.31 -9.81
C ARG A 40 6.05 -12.45 -10.03
N GLN A 41 6.05 -13.04 -11.22
CA GLN A 41 5.09 -14.06 -11.66
C GLN A 41 4.93 -15.22 -10.65
N GLY A 42 6.00 -15.79 -10.13
CA GLY A 42 5.90 -16.89 -9.16
C GLY A 42 5.23 -16.51 -7.84
N LEU A 43 5.23 -15.20 -7.45
CA LEU A 43 4.47 -14.72 -6.31
C LEU A 43 3.00 -14.47 -6.67
N GLN A 44 2.71 -14.03 -7.90
CA GLN A 44 1.34 -13.94 -8.41
C GLN A 44 0.70 -15.33 -8.44
N GLU A 45 1.38 -16.33 -8.99
CA GLU A 45 0.94 -17.73 -9.04
C GLU A 45 0.70 -18.30 -7.64
N LEU A 46 1.59 -18.00 -6.68
CA LEU A 46 1.41 -18.39 -5.28
C LEU A 46 0.13 -17.79 -4.68
N ILE A 47 -0.09 -16.49 -4.88
CA ILE A 47 -1.29 -15.79 -4.39
C ILE A 47 -2.53 -16.34 -5.08
N ASP A 48 -2.51 -16.48 -6.41
CA ASP A 48 -3.64 -16.98 -7.19
C ASP A 48 -4.02 -18.41 -6.83
N SER A 49 -3.04 -19.29 -6.55
CA SER A 49 -3.29 -20.66 -6.15
C SER A 49 -4.12 -20.75 -4.85
N GLU A 50 -3.93 -19.83 -3.91
CA GLU A 50 -4.68 -19.80 -2.65
C GLU A 50 -5.96 -18.94 -2.72
N LEU A 51 -6.04 -18.01 -3.66
CA LEU A 51 -7.17 -17.11 -3.84
C LEU A 51 -8.09 -17.49 -5.02
N GLY A 52 -7.97 -18.72 -5.52
CA GLY A 52 -8.84 -19.27 -6.55
C GLY A 52 -8.74 -18.53 -7.90
N GLY A 53 -7.54 -18.11 -8.29
CA GLY A 53 -7.28 -17.36 -9.52
C GLY A 53 -7.77 -15.90 -9.50
N LYS A 54 -8.13 -15.37 -8.33
CA LYS A 54 -8.66 -14.00 -8.14
C LYS A 54 -7.73 -13.10 -7.32
N GLY A 55 -6.45 -13.44 -7.23
CA GLY A 55 -5.47 -12.77 -6.37
C GLY A 55 -5.46 -11.26 -6.54
N LYS A 56 -5.35 -10.78 -7.77
CA LYS A 56 -5.38 -9.34 -8.08
C LYS A 56 -6.64 -8.66 -7.56
N LYS A 57 -7.82 -9.15 -7.91
CA LYS A 57 -9.10 -8.51 -7.52
C LYS A 57 -9.29 -8.52 -6.00
N ILE A 58 -8.91 -9.61 -5.33
CA ILE A 58 -8.99 -9.71 -3.86
C ILE A 58 -7.99 -8.77 -3.22
N PHE A 59 -6.77 -8.68 -3.74
CA PHE A 59 -5.76 -7.74 -3.22
C PHE A 59 -6.19 -6.28 -3.42
N MET A 60 -6.73 -5.92 -4.58
CA MET A 60 -7.30 -4.58 -4.81
C MET A 60 -8.43 -4.27 -3.82
N TRP A 61 -9.30 -5.25 -3.54
CA TRP A 61 -10.36 -5.08 -2.54
C TRP A 61 -9.79 -4.88 -1.13
N MET A 62 -8.78 -5.65 -0.73
CA MET A 62 -8.11 -5.44 0.56
C MET A 62 -7.52 -4.03 0.66
N ALA A 63 -6.89 -3.55 -0.42
CA ALA A 63 -6.35 -2.21 -0.51
C ALA A 63 -7.45 -1.14 -0.45
N ALA A 64 -8.58 -1.37 -1.11
CA ALA A 64 -9.73 -0.44 -1.09
C ALA A 64 -10.52 -0.45 0.22
N THR A 65 -10.21 -1.31 1.17
CA THR A 65 -10.95 -1.43 2.44
C THR A 65 -10.09 -1.24 3.68
N HIS A 66 -8.77 -1.07 3.52
CA HIS A 66 -7.83 -1.01 4.63
C HIS A 66 -8.11 0.12 5.61
N ASP A 67 -8.56 1.25 5.09
CA ASP A 67 -8.79 2.50 5.82
C ASP A 67 -10.27 2.82 6.08
N ILE A 68 -11.16 1.83 5.92
CA ILE A 68 -12.61 2.02 6.10
C ILE A 68 -12.96 2.55 7.50
N GLY A 69 -12.15 2.27 8.50
CA GLY A 69 -12.28 2.75 9.86
C GLY A 69 -12.07 4.27 10.03
N LYS A 70 -11.57 4.96 9.01
CA LYS A 70 -11.57 6.42 8.97
C LYS A 70 -12.99 7.00 8.93
N ALA A 71 -13.97 6.23 8.44
CA ALA A 71 -15.38 6.53 8.61
C ALA A 71 -15.80 6.25 10.07
N SER A 72 -15.36 7.08 11.00
CA SER A 72 -15.65 6.99 12.43
C SER A 72 -15.46 8.34 13.11
N PRO A 73 -16.15 8.58 14.26
CA PRO A 73 -15.99 9.82 15.02
C PRO A 73 -14.55 10.11 15.40
N LEU A 74 -13.82 9.05 15.78
CA LEU A 74 -12.44 9.15 16.21
C LEU A 74 -11.56 9.81 15.16
N PHE A 75 -11.67 9.39 13.91
CA PHE A 75 -10.86 9.93 12.84
C PHE A 75 -11.41 11.26 12.31
N GLN A 76 -12.71 11.39 12.16
CA GLN A 76 -13.32 12.58 11.56
C GLN A 76 -13.23 13.81 12.48
N TYR A 77 -13.29 13.63 13.80
CA TYR A 77 -13.24 14.76 14.75
C TYR A 77 -11.83 15.28 15.00
N GLN A 78 -10.82 14.41 15.14
CA GLN A 78 -9.41 14.75 15.38
C GLN A 78 -9.17 15.91 16.38
N PRO A 79 -9.57 15.80 17.64
CA PRO A 79 -9.57 16.94 18.57
C PRO A 79 -8.19 17.43 18.97
N ARG A 80 -7.14 16.62 18.75
CA ARG A 80 -5.75 17.00 19.01
C ARG A 80 -5.20 17.96 17.96
N LYS A 81 -5.76 17.97 16.78
CA LYS A 81 -5.39 18.89 15.70
C LYS A 81 -5.99 20.25 15.97
N ARG A 82 -5.20 21.31 15.94
CA ARG A 82 -5.56 22.69 16.26
C ARG A 82 -5.17 23.60 15.09
N GLY A 83 -5.88 24.73 14.98
CA GLY A 83 -5.58 25.79 14.02
C GLY A 83 -6.77 26.10 13.10
N PRO A 84 -6.72 27.25 12.40
CA PRO A 84 -7.83 27.73 11.57
C PRO A 84 -8.29 26.75 10.50
N GLU A 85 -7.35 25.98 9.92
CA GLU A 85 -7.65 24.97 8.91
C GLU A 85 -8.55 23.85 9.46
N TRP A 86 -8.24 23.37 10.68
CA TRP A 86 -9.03 22.34 11.34
C TRP A 86 -10.38 22.83 11.81
N ASP A 87 -10.46 24.09 12.23
CA ASP A 87 -11.72 24.72 12.60
C ASP A 87 -12.61 24.92 11.36
N ALA A 88 -12.03 25.30 10.23
CA ALA A 88 -12.75 25.39 8.96
C ALA A 88 -13.28 24.02 8.50
N ILE A 89 -12.51 22.94 8.64
CA ILE A 89 -12.95 21.56 8.33
C ILE A 89 -14.12 21.17 9.21
N ARG A 90 -14.04 21.44 10.52
CA ARG A 90 -15.13 21.13 11.46
C ARG A 90 -16.39 21.95 11.16
N GLN A 91 -16.23 23.23 10.79
CA GLN A 91 -17.33 24.08 10.38
C GLN A 91 -17.98 23.60 9.08
N ALA A 92 -17.19 23.25 8.07
CA ALA A 92 -17.70 22.69 6.83
C ALA A 92 -18.44 21.37 7.08
N TYR A 93 -17.88 20.49 7.90
CA TYR A 93 -18.54 19.24 8.30
C TYR A 93 -19.90 19.52 8.94
N THR A 94 -20.00 20.53 9.80
CA THR A 94 -21.25 20.90 10.49
C THR A 94 -22.26 21.51 9.52
N ALA A 95 -21.82 22.39 8.62
CA ALA A 95 -22.69 23.07 7.66
C ALA A 95 -23.27 22.11 6.62
N ASP A 96 -22.45 21.18 6.14
CA ASP A 96 -22.84 20.24 5.08
C ASP A 96 -23.50 18.99 5.63
N SER A 97 -23.31 18.68 6.90
CA SER A 97 -23.93 17.53 7.59
C SER A 97 -25.41 17.70 7.89
N VAL A 98 -26.01 18.83 7.54
CA VAL A 98 -27.47 19.06 7.68
C VAL A 98 -28.32 17.99 6.96
N GLY A 99 -27.72 17.24 6.04
CA GLY A 99 -28.31 16.06 5.42
C GLY A 99 -27.66 14.73 5.80
N CYS A 100 -26.63 14.73 6.65
CA CYS A 100 -25.88 13.53 7.02
C CYS A 100 -26.36 12.98 8.37
N SER A 101 -26.45 11.68 8.46
CA SER A 101 -26.88 10.92 9.64
C SER A 101 -25.93 11.00 10.84
N PHE A 102 -24.87 11.82 10.79
CA PHE A 102 -23.79 11.84 11.77
C PHE A 102 -23.95 12.85 12.91
N GLY A 103 -24.98 13.69 12.85
CA GLY A 103 -25.25 14.71 13.86
C GLY A 103 -24.39 15.96 13.74
N SER A 104 -24.50 16.84 14.75
CA SER A 104 -23.76 18.10 14.85
C SER A 104 -22.29 17.86 15.21
N ILE A 105 -21.48 18.94 15.20
CA ILE A 105 -20.09 18.88 15.68
C ILE A 105 -20.03 18.53 17.18
N GLU A 106 -21.00 18.95 17.95
CA GLU A 106 -21.15 18.62 19.36
C GLU A 106 -21.45 17.14 19.56
N ASP A 107 -22.31 16.57 18.70
CA ASP A 107 -22.59 15.12 18.69
C ASP A 107 -21.31 14.35 18.35
N LEU A 108 -20.58 14.79 17.33
CA LEU A 108 -19.31 14.17 16.93
C LEU A 108 -18.26 14.22 18.06
N LYS A 109 -18.21 15.34 18.80
CA LYS A 109 -17.36 15.49 19.97
C LYS A 109 -17.75 14.54 21.10
N ALA A 110 -19.06 14.45 21.40
CA ALA A 110 -19.57 13.53 22.42
C ALA A 110 -19.25 12.07 22.08
N GLN A 111 -19.40 11.68 20.81
CA GLN A 111 -19.04 10.35 20.31
C GLN A 111 -17.55 10.06 20.44
N TYR A 112 -16.71 11.04 20.15
CA TYR A 112 -15.27 10.92 20.35
C TYR A 112 -14.93 10.74 21.84
N GLU A 113 -15.47 11.58 22.72
CA GLU A 113 -15.24 11.49 24.17
C GLU A 113 -15.72 10.15 24.73
N PHE A 114 -16.85 9.65 24.29
CA PHE A 114 -17.34 8.32 24.65
C PHE A 114 -16.36 7.22 24.20
N SER A 115 -15.78 7.33 23.01
CA SER A 115 -14.80 6.34 22.51
C SER A 115 -13.52 6.25 23.36
N LEU A 116 -13.29 7.23 24.23
CA LEU A 116 -12.16 7.25 25.17
C LEU A 116 -12.48 6.60 26.52
N THR A 117 -13.72 6.21 26.77
CA THR A 117 -14.10 5.59 28.04
C THR A 117 -13.45 4.22 28.22
N PRO A 118 -13.19 3.75 29.47
CA PRO A 118 -12.72 2.40 29.71
C PRO A 118 -13.68 1.35 29.09
N GLY A 119 -13.12 0.35 28.43
CA GLY A 119 -13.90 -0.69 27.73
C GLY A 119 -14.12 -0.44 26.24
N THR A 120 -13.88 0.78 25.74
CA THR A 120 -13.96 1.10 24.29
C THR A 120 -12.56 1.32 23.67
N SER A 121 -11.49 0.91 24.34
CA SER A 121 -10.10 1.19 23.96
C SER A 121 -9.69 0.70 22.57
N PHE A 122 -10.39 -0.27 22.03
CA PHE A 122 -10.16 -0.80 20.67
C PHE A 122 -10.73 0.13 19.56
N LEU A 123 -11.54 1.12 19.90
CA LEU A 123 -12.02 2.15 18.96
C LEU A 123 -11.06 3.34 18.82
N ARG A 124 -9.87 3.28 19.44
CA ARG A 124 -8.94 4.42 19.46
C ARG A 124 -8.17 4.64 18.18
N ARG A 125 -8.09 3.63 17.32
CA ARG A 125 -7.28 3.67 16.09
C ARG A 125 -8.11 3.22 14.90
N HIS A 126 -8.05 3.97 13.81
CA HIS A 126 -8.86 3.68 12.60
C HIS A 126 -8.55 2.30 11.99
N GLU A 127 -7.30 1.82 12.08
CA GLU A 127 -6.94 0.48 11.59
C GLU A 127 -7.62 -0.63 12.39
N GLN A 128 -7.88 -0.42 13.69
CA GLN A 128 -8.63 -1.36 14.53
C GLN A 128 -10.11 -1.34 14.15
N ILE A 129 -10.66 -0.16 13.88
CA ILE A 129 -12.05 0.00 13.41
C ILE A 129 -12.20 -0.63 12.01
N SER A 130 -11.22 -0.45 11.13
CA SER A 130 -11.19 -1.12 9.82
C SER A 130 -11.25 -2.64 9.97
N ALA A 131 -10.38 -3.19 10.82
CA ALA A 131 -10.36 -4.62 11.07
C ALA A 131 -11.69 -5.11 11.61
N PHE A 132 -12.31 -4.37 12.53
CA PHE A 132 -13.62 -4.70 13.09
C PHE A 132 -14.73 -4.72 12.02
N ALA A 133 -14.81 -3.69 11.19
CA ALA A 133 -15.78 -3.62 10.09
C ALA A 133 -15.62 -4.77 9.07
N LEU A 134 -14.39 -5.24 8.86
CA LEU A 134 -14.10 -6.37 7.98
C LEU A 134 -14.36 -7.73 8.62
N MET A 135 -14.26 -7.83 9.95
CA MET A 135 -14.58 -9.07 10.71
C MET A 135 -16.06 -9.43 10.68
N ASP A 136 -16.94 -8.47 10.81
CA ASP A 136 -18.40 -8.69 10.83
C ASP A 136 -18.92 -9.34 9.54
N ARG A 137 -18.16 -9.27 8.46
CA ARG A 137 -18.53 -9.85 7.17
C ARG A 137 -18.02 -11.27 6.95
N VAL A 138 -17.37 -11.85 7.97
CA VAL A 138 -16.87 -13.22 7.89
C VAL A 138 -17.88 -14.20 8.50
N PRO A 139 -18.31 -15.25 7.75
CA PRO A 139 -19.25 -16.23 8.28
C PRO A 139 -18.79 -16.83 9.61
N GLU A 140 -19.68 -16.93 10.60
CA GLU A 140 -19.36 -17.45 11.96
C GLU A 140 -18.75 -18.85 11.97
N SER A 141 -18.97 -19.64 10.93
CA SER A 141 -18.51 -21.05 10.83
C SER A 141 -16.99 -21.22 10.61
N ALA A 142 -16.23 -20.14 10.34
CA ALA A 142 -14.79 -20.24 10.14
C ALA A 142 -14.03 -20.04 11.47
N SER A 143 -12.96 -20.81 11.74
CA SER A 143 -12.11 -20.62 12.91
C SER A 143 -11.48 -19.22 12.92
N SER A 144 -11.20 -18.64 14.09
CA SER A 144 -10.65 -17.28 14.21
C SER A 144 -9.35 -17.08 13.41
N ALA A 145 -8.46 -18.08 13.42
CA ALA A 145 -7.20 -18.04 12.68
C ALA A 145 -7.40 -18.07 11.15
N SER A 146 -8.43 -18.77 10.66
CA SER A 146 -8.71 -18.84 9.22
C SER A 146 -9.34 -17.57 8.65
N ARG A 147 -9.83 -16.70 9.52
CA ARG A 147 -10.46 -15.41 9.14
C ARG A 147 -9.47 -14.26 9.13
N ALA A 148 -8.36 -14.39 9.87
CA ALA A 148 -7.40 -13.31 10.12
C ALA A 148 -6.87 -12.66 8.84
N TRP A 149 -6.69 -13.41 7.77
CA TRP A 149 -6.20 -12.89 6.51
C TRP A 149 -7.07 -11.77 5.90
N ARG A 150 -8.36 -11.71 6.23
CA ARG A 150 -9.28 -10.68 5.70
C ARG A 150 -9.17 -9.34 6.39
N TYR A 151 -8.81 -9.31 7.67
CA TYR A 151 -8.77 -8.08 8.47
C TYR A 151 -7.37 -7.74 9.01
N LEU A 152 -6.51 -8.75 9.19
CA LEU A 152 -5.17 -8.55 9.75
C LEU A 152 -4.31 -7.60 8.90
N PRO A 153 -4.32 -7.66 7.55
CA PRO A 153 -3.60 -6.70 6.75
C PRO A 153 -4.06 -5.26 6.97
N ALA A 154 -5.38 -5.03 7.06
CA ALA A 154 -5.92 -3.71 7.35
C ALA A 154 -5.53 -3.23 8.76
N MET A 155 -5.56 -4.11 9.76
CA MET A 155 -5.13 -3.78 11.12
C MET A 155 -3.64 -3.46 11.21
N GLY A 156 -2.81 -4.13 10.40
CA GLY A 156 -1.35 -4.04 10.44
C GLY A 156 -0.72 -3.07 9.44
N HIS A 157 -1.49 -2.31 8.65
CA HIS A 157 -0.94 -1.51 7.55
C HIS A 157 -0.01 -0.37 8.00
N HIS A 158 -0.08 0.04 9.27
CA HIS A 158 0.91 0.93 9.90
C HIS A 158 2.16 0.20 10.46
N GLY A 159 2.34 -1.09 10.14
CA GLY A 159 3.51 -1.87 10.56
C GLY A 159 3.39 -2.53 11.93
N SER A 160 2.29 -2.37 12.65
CA SER A 160 2.06 -2.98 13.97
C SER A 160 0.91 -3.97 13.93
N PHE A 161 1.23 -5.25 13.90
CA PHE A 161 0.25 -6.33 13.88
C PHE A 161 -0.12 -6.73 15.33
N LYS A 162 -1.27 -6.26 15.81
CA LYS A 162 -1.80 -6.65 17.11
C LYS A 162 -3.07 -7.46 16.89
N PHE A 163 -3.14 -8.66 17.46
CA PHE A 163 -4.41 -9.39 17.48
C PHE A 163 -5.43 -8.59 18.30
N LEU A 164 -6.61 -8.38 17.72
CA LEU A 164 -7.72 -7.77 18.45
C LEU A 164 -8.13 -8.72 19.59
N SER A 165 -7.59 -8.50 20.77
CA SER A 165 -8.18 -9.06 21.99
C SER A 165 -9.37 -8.18 22.34
N PHE A 166 -10.55 -8.56 21.86
CA PHE A 166 -11.76 -7.95 22.36
C PHE A 166 -11.88 -8.32 23.85
N GLY A 167 -11.86 -7.34 24.71
CA GLY A 167 -12.02 -7.50 26.16
C GLY A 167 -13.40 -8.04 26.59
N GLY A 168 -13.90 -9.03 25.85
CA GLY A 168 -15.17 -9.68 26.04
C GLY A 168 -16.26 -9.23 25.04
N ARG A 169 -17.31 -10.07 24.91
CA ARG A 169 -18.48 -9.82 24.05
C ARG A 169 -19.20 -8.50 24.36
N ALA A 170 -19.12 -8.03 25.60
CA ALA A 170 -19.76 -6.78 26.03
C ALA A 170 -19.11 -5.56 25.38
N SER A 171 -17.77 -5.48 25.36
CA SER A 171 -17.04 -4.35 24.76
C SER A 171 -17.23 -4.28 23.24
N ALA A 172 -17.26 -5.43 22.57
CA ALA A 172 -17.54 -5.49 21.13
C ALA A 172 -18.96 -5.01 20.80
N LYS A 173 -19.97 -5.42 21.59
CA LYS A 173 -21.36 -4.97 21.43
C LYS A 173 -21.50 -3.47 21.67
N THR A 174 -20.82 -2.91 22.68
CA THR A 174 -20.85 -1.47 22.98
C THR A 174 -20.28 -0.64 21.83
N ALA A 175 -19.18 -1.11 21.23
CA ALA A 175 -18.59 -0.44 20.09
C ALA A 175 -19.45 -0.49 18.84
N GLN A 176 -20.03 -1.66 18.58
CA GLN A 176 -20.93 -1.84 17.44
C GLN A 176 -22.18 -0.98 17.59
N SER A 177 -22.78 -0.93 18.79
CA SER A 177 -23.90 -0.04 19.11
C SER A 177 -23.53 1.42 18.81
N LEU A 178 -22.38 1.87 19.28
CA LEU A 178 -21.94 3.25 19.09
C LEU A 178 -21.75 3.64 17.63
N LEU A 179 -21.14 2.76 16.83
CA LEU A 179 -20.97 2.98 15.40
C LEU A 179 -22.31 2.84 14.65
N THR A 180 -23.22 1.98 15.14
CA THR A 180 -24.53 1.72 14.51
C THR A 180 -25.52 2.83 14.79
N ASP A 181 -25.64 3.25 16.05
CA ASP A 181 -26.63 4.25 16.51
C ASP A 181 -26.42 5.62 15.85
N LEU A 182 -25.23 5.89 15.35
CA LEU A 182 -24.83 7.17 14.78
C LEU A 182 -24.59 7.13 13.27
N GLY A 183 -25.00 6.06 12.60
CA GLY A 183 -24.91 5.93 11.15
C GLY A 183 -23.51 5.59 10.61
N TRP A 184 -22.46 5.54 11.44
CA TRP A 184 -21.10 5.24 10.98
C TRP A 184 -20.95 3.83 10.43
N ALA A 185 -21.60 2.85 11.07
CA ALA A 185 -21.59 1.47 10.57
C ALA A 185 -22.28 1.37 9.19
N GLN A 186 -23.35 2.14 8.97
CA GLN A 186 -24.00 2.19 7.67
C GLN A 186 -23.10 2.83 6.62
N ALA A 187 -22.43 3.95 6.92
CA ALA A 187 -21.49 4.60 6.01
C ALA A 187 -20.32 3.69 5.64
N GLN A 188 -19.77 2.93 6.60
CA GLN A 188 -18.77 1.91 6.33
C GLN A 188 -19.31 0.82 5.40
N GLN A 189 -20.54 0.38 5.61
CA GLN A 189 -21.16 -0.64 4.75
C GLN A 189 -21.38 -0.13 3.33
N ASP A 190 -21.87 1.10 3.19
CA ASP A 190 -22.09 1.73 1.88
C ASP A 190 -20.76 1.86 1.10
N LEU A 191 -19.71 2.33 1.77
CA LEU A 191 -18.36 2.41 1.17
C LEU A 191 -17.83 1.02 0.76
N LEU A 192 -18.01 0.00 1.61
CA LEU A 192 -17.61 -1.37 1.29
C LEU A 192 -18.38 -1.94 0.09
N GLN A 193 -19.65 -1.59 -0.04
CA GLN A 193 -20.48 -1.99 -1.18
C GLN A 193 -20.02 -1.26 -2.45
N ILE A 194 -19.86 0.05 -2.41
CA ILE A 194 -19.37 0.85 -3.55
C ILE A 194 -18.04 0.31 -4.07
N VAL A 195 -17.11 0.02 -3.17
CA VAL A 195 -15.81 -0.54 -3.52
C VAL A 195 -15.95 -1.95 -4.14
N ALA A 196 -16.80 -2.81 -3.57
CA ALA A 196 -17.02 -4.15 -4.10
C ALA A 196 -17.63 -4.13 -5.50
N GLU A 197 -18.58 -3.23 -5.74
CA GLU A 197 -19.18 -3.00 -7.06
C GLU A 197 -18.16 -2.43 -8.05
N ALA A 198 -17.38 -1.43 -7.63
CA ALA A 198 -16.35 -0.80 -8.46
C ALA A 198 -15.29 -1.80 -8.94
N LEU A 199 -14.90 -2.75 -8.10
CA LEU A 199 -13.92 -3.79 -8.39
C LEU A 199 -14.54 -5.07 -8.94
N GLU A 200 -15.88 -5.14 -9.07
CA GLU A 200 -16.64 -6.33 -9.52
C GLU A 200 -16.29 -7.57 -8.69
N VAL A 201 -16.24 -7.42 -7.37
CA VAL A 201 -15.96 -8.52 -6.45
C VAL A 201 -17.16 -8.84 -5.57
N LYS A 202 -17.25 -10.10 -5.16
CA LYS A 202 -18.26 -10.57 -4.20
C LYS A 202 -17.52 -11.13 -2.97
N PRO A 203 -17.30 -10.35 -1.90
CA PRO A 203 -16.52 -10.78 -0.74
C PRO A 203 -17.01 -12.08 -0.08
N ALA A 204 -18.30 -12.38 -0.18
CA ALA A 204 -18.88 -13.64 0.29
C ALA A 204 -18.32 -14.89 -0.42
N THR A 205 -17.79 -14.73 -1.65
CA THR A 205 -17.19 -15.82 -2.43
C THR A 205 -15.69 -15.99 -2.20
N PHE A 206 -15.07 -15.16 -1.38
CA PHE A 206 -13.64 -15.24 -1.12
C PHE A 206 -13.29 -16.52 -0.32
N PRO A 207 -12.06 -17.06 -0.49
CA PRO A 207 -11.62 -18.25 0.22
C PRO A 207 -11.80 -18.13 1.73
N LYS A 208 -12.20 -19.23 2.38
CA LYS A 208 -12.36 -19.27 3.84
C LYS A 208 -11.02 -19.26 4.55
N LYS A 209 -9.98 -19.81 3.94
CA LYS A 209 -8.63 -19.97 4.50
C LYS A 209 -7.59 -19.50 3.49
N VAL A 210 -6.58 -18.81 3.98
CA VAL A 210 -5.39 -18.43 3.24
C VAL A 210 -4.19 -18.67 4.16
N SER A 211 -3.08 -19.12 3.62
CA SER A 211 -1.89 -19.44 4.42
C SER A 211 -1.28 -18.20 5.06
N PRO A 212 -0.58 -18.34 6.20
CA PRO A 212 0.13 -17.23 6.81
C PRO A 212 1.13 -16.55 5.86
N LYS A 213 1.82 -17.33 5.01
CA LYS A 213 2.80 -16.78 4.06
C LYS A 213 2.17 -15.84 3.03
N VAL A 214 1.01 -16.21 2.47
CA VAL A 214 0.27 -15.35 1.53
C VAL A 214 -0.34 -14.15 2.28
N THR A 215 -0.84 -14.34 3.49
CA THR A 215 -1.34 -13.24 4.34
C THR A 215 -0.25 -12.21 4.62
N ILE A 216 0.96 -12.63 4.97
CA ILE A 216 2.11 -11.75 5.22
C ILE A 216 2.51 -11.02 3.93
N LEU A 217 2.57 -11.73 2.81
CA LEU A 217 2.90 -11.14 1.51
C LEU A 217 1.88 -10.05 1.11
N LEU A 218 0.59 -10.34 1.22
CA LEU A 218 -0.48 -9.39 0.95
C LEU A 218 -0.43 -8.19 1.92
N SER A 219 -0.08 -8.41 3.19
CA SER A 219 0.08 -7.34 4.18
C SER A 219 1.22 -6.40 3.80
N GLY A 220 2.38 -6.93 3.40
CA GLY A 220 3.50 -6.12 2.94
C GLY A 220 3.19 -5.33 1.67
N LEU A 221 2.51 -5.95 0.72
CA LEU A 221 2.06 -5.29 -0.52
C LEU A 221 1.02 -4.19 -0.22
N LEU A 222 0.12 -4.41 0.75
CA LEU A 222 -0.85 -3.41 1.17
C LEU A 222 -0.17 -2.19 1.80
N ILE A 223 0.78 -2.39 2.72
CA ILE A 223 1.57 -1.30 3.31
C ILE A 223 2.25 -0.48 2.20
N LEU A 224 2.81 -1.16 1.20
CA LEU A 224 3.46 -0.49 0.09
C LEU A 224 2.47 0.29 -0.76
N ALA A 225 1.30 -0.28 -1.08
CA ALA A 225 0.25 0.38 -1.84
C ALA A 225 -0.27 1.64 -1.13
N ASP A 226 -0.56 1.54 0.17
CA ASP A 226 -1.02 2.68 0.97
C ASP A 226 0.05 3.79 1.03
N ARG A 227 1.32 3.45 1.28
CA ARG A 227 2.40 4.46 1.27
C ARG A 227 2.49 5.21 -0.06
N LEU A 228 2.37 4.51 -1.18
CA LEU A 228 2.37 5.13 -2.50
C LEU A 228 1.13 6.02 -2.73
N ALA A 229 -0.04 5.61 -2.24
CA ALA A 229 -1.30 6.35 -2.33
C ALA A 229 -1.40 7.51 -1.33
N SER A 230 -0.55 7.53 -0.29
CA SER A 230 -0.59 8.50 0.80
C SER A 230 0.40 9.66 0.63
N GLY A 231 1.29 9.63 -0.37
CA GLY A 231 2.24 10.71 -0.60
C GLY A 231 1.53 12.05 -0.89
N ALA A 232 1.94 13.13 -0.25
CA ALA A 232 1.31 14.44 -0.35
C ALA A 232 1.20 14.94 -1.80
N ASP A 233 2.23 14.71 -2.61
CA ASP A 233 2.27 15.04 -4.03
C ASP A 233 1.22 14.27 -4.85
N TRP A 234 1.00 12.99 -4.52
CA TRP A 234 -0.02 12.17 -5.16
C TRP A 234 -1.42 12.64 -4.79
N VAL A 235 -1.67 12.85 -3.50
CA VAL A 235 -2.95 13.31 -2.97
C VAL A 235 -3.31 14.67 -3.54
N ALA A 236 -2.38 15.64 -3.56
CA ALA A 236 -2.61 16.98 -4.12
C ALA A 236 -2.94 16.92 -5.61
N ARG A 237 -2.22 16.13 -6.41
CA ARG A 237 -2.53 15.95 -7.84
C ARG A 237 -3.91 15.32 -8.07
N ASN A 238 -4.29 14.35 -7.25
CA ASN A 238 -5.59 13.70 -7.39
C ASN A 238 -6.73 14.59 -6.89
N GLN A 239 -6.51 15.41 -5.85
CA GLN A 239 -7.45 16.44 -5.43
C GLN A 239 -7.71 17.45 -6.57
N GLN A 240 -6.67 17.87 -7.27
CA GLN A 240 -6.79 18.73 -8.43
C GLN A 240 -7.53 18.04 -9.60
N ARG A 241 -7.30 16.74 -9.82
CA ARG A 241 -8.05 15.96 -10.82
C ARG A 241 -9.54 15.90 -10.52
N LEU A 242 -9.90 15.63 -9.25
CA LEU A 242 -11.30 15.61 -8.81
C LEU A 242 -11.99 16.96 -9.05
N SER A 243 -11.30 18.07 -8.77
CA SER A 243 -11.88 19.41 -8.91
C SER A 243 -11.93 19.89 -10.36
N SER A 244 -10.94 19.57 -11.19
CA SER A 244 -10.79 20.15 -12.54
C SER A 244 -11.46 19.33 -13.64
N GLN A 245 -11.58 18.00 -13.50
CA GLN A 245 -11.98 17.11 -14.59
C GLN A 245 -13.45 16.66 -14.54
N LYS A 246 -14.24 17.17 -13.62
CA LYS A 246 -15.66 16.79 -13.44
C LYS A 246 -15.87 15.28 -13.29
N ILE A 247 -14.85 14.54 -12.85
CA ILE A 247 -14.95 13.13 -12.54
C ILE A 247 -15.59 13.04 -11.17
N SER A 248 -16.75 12.42 -11.11
CA SER A 248 -17.49 12.21 -9.87
C SER A 248 -17.10 10.87 -9.25
N LEU A 249 -16.90 10.85 -7.94
CA LEU A 249 -16.75 9.59 -7.19
C LEU A 249 -18.03 8.73 -7.19
N ASN A 250 -19.15 9.27 -7.69
CA ASN A 250 -20.35 8.48 -7.98
C ASN A 250 -20.14 7.47 -9.13
N GLN A 251 -19.02 7.56 -9.85
CA GLN A 251 -18.61 6.63 -10.91
C GLN A 251 -17.21 6.07 -10.59
N PRO A 252 -17.08 5.26 -9.54
CA PRO A 252 -15.79 4.83 -9.00
C PRO A 252 -14.96 4.01 -10.00
N GLN A 253 -15.58 3.30 -10.95
CA GLN A 253 -14.87 2.60 -12.02
C GLN A 253 -14.15 3.58 -12.97
N GLN A 254 -14.77 4.71 -13.28
CA GLN A 254 -14.14 5.74 -14.10
C GLN A 254 -12.93 6.37 -13.38
N TRP A 255 -13.02 6.57 -12.06
CA TRP A 255 -11.90 7.03 -11.25
C TRP A 255 -10.73 6.06 -11.31
N ILE A 256 -10.95 4.76 -11.06
CA ILE A 256 -9.95 3.69 -11.18
C ILE A 256 -9.31 3.69 -12.57
N HIS A 257 -10.13 3.76 -13.61
CA HIS A 257 -9.63 3.78 -15.01
C HIS A 257 -8.75 5.00 -15.28
N HIS A 258 -9.20 6.18 -14.85
CA HIS A 258 -8.46 7.43 -15.00
C HIS A 258 -7.11 7.41 -14.28
N LEU A 259 -7.03 6.75 -13.14
CA LEU A 259 -5.79 6.65 -12.37
C LEU A 259 -4.84 5.55 -12.85
N SER A 260 -5.24 4.67 -13.75
CA SER A 260 -4.42 3.51 -14.14
C SER A 260 -3.04 3.90 -14.65
N GLN A 261 -2.96 4.88 -15.57
CA GLN A 261 -1.69 5.36 -16.10
C GLN A 261 -0.88 6.18 -15.07
N PRO A 262 -1.45 7.15 -14.34
CA PRO A 262 -0.74 7.82 -13.25
C PRO A 262 -0.21 6.89 -12.16
N ALA A 263 -0.96 5.86 -11.80
CA ALA A 263 -0.53 4.86 -10.82
C ALA A 263 0.64 4.00 -11.34
N PHE A 264 0.60 3.64 -12.61
CA PHE A 264 1.73 2.94 -13.25
C PHE A 264 3.00 3.81 -13.22
N GLU A 265 2.90 5.07 -13.62
CA GLU A 265 4.03 6.01 -13.62
C GLU A 265 4.58 6.20 -12.21
N ARG A 266 3.71 6.29 -11.19
CA ARG A 266 4.12 6.41 -9.80
C ARG A 266 4.87 5.17 -9.31
N VAL A 267 4.35 3.97 -9.57
CA VAL A 267 5.02 2.72 -9.18
C VAL A 267 6.38 2.61 -9.88
N ASP A 268 6.43 2.93 -11.17
CA ASP A 268 7.65 2.87 -11.94
C ASP A 268 8.70 3.89 -11.46
N GLN A 269 8.29 5.12 -11.22
CA GLN A 269 9.19 6.18 -10.76
C GLN A 269 9.78 5.89 -9.37
N LEU A 270 8.97 5.36 -8.44
CA LEU A 270 9.36 5.26 -7.05
C LEU A 270 9.95 3.90 -6.67
N LEU A 271 9.45 2.83 -7.28
CA LEU A 271 9.92 1.47 -6.99
C LEU A 271 10.73 0.85 -8.11
N GLY A 272 10.61 1.37 -9.32
CA GLY A 272 11.12 0.77 -10.53
C GLY A 272 10.35 -0.50 -10.92
N ILE A 273 9.84 -0.51 -12.13
CA ILE A 273 9.35 -1.73 -12.76
C ILE A 273 10.55 -2.30 -13.53
N TYR A 274 10.98 -3.52 -13.14
CA TYR A 274 12.11 -4.13 -13.82
C TYR A 274 11.82 -4.30 -15.30
N ARG A 275 12.77 -3.88 -16.10
CA ARG A 275 12.77 -4.06 -17.56
C ARG A 275 14.00 -4.85 -17.93
N GLY A 276 13.79 -6.00 -18.55
CA GLY A 276 14.85 -6.82 -19.09
C GLY A 276 15.67 -6.11 -20.15
N TRP A 277 16.71 -6.75 -20.58
CA TRP A 277 17.47 -6.33 -21.75
C TRP A 277 16.67 -6.76 -22.99
N GLY A 278 16.58 -5.93 -23.98
CA GLY A 278 15.89 -6.30 -25.23
C GLY A 278 16.47 -7.55 -25.87
N GLU A 279 17.79 -7.56 -26.06
CA GLU A 279 18.53 -8.67 -26.61
C GLU A 279 19.65 -9.09 -25.64
N GLN A 280 20.05 -10.39 -25.69
CA GLN A 280 21.18 -10.87 -24.90
C GLN A 280 22.50 -10.16 -25.26
N GLN A 281 22.63 -9.74 -26.51
CA GLN A 281 23.83 -8.98 -26.97
C GLN A 281 23.89 -7.60 -26.29
N ASP A 282 22.78 -6.95 -26.06
CA ASP A 282 22.73 -5.66 -25.34
C ASP A 282 23.21 -5.81 -23.90
N ALA A 283 22.77 -6.88 -23.23
CA ALA A 283 23.25 -7.22 -21.89
C ALA A 283 24.76 -7.48 -21.87
N LEU A 284 25.27 -8.27 -22.81
CA LEU A 284 26.69 -8.55 -22.93
C LEU A 284 27.50 -7.27 -23.15
N ALA A 285 27.09 -6.42 -24.09
CA ALA A 285 27.74 -5.15 -24.38
C ALA A 285 27.77 -4.21 -23.17
N ALA A 286 26.62 -4.05 -22.48
CA ALA A 286 26.52 -3.14 -21.33
C ALA A 286 27.27 -3.67 -20.09
N ILE A 287 27.21 -4.98 -19.81
CA ILE A 287 27.82 -5.58 -18.63
C ILE A 287 29.33 -5.76 -18.81
N LEU A 288 29.76 -6.18 -19.99
CA LEU A 288 31.19 -6.46 -20.27
C LEU A 288 31.94 -5.30 -20.91
N GLY A 289 31.23 -4.23 -21.33
CA GLY A 289 31.89 -3.06 -21.94
C GLY A 289 32.65 -3.39 -23.24
N GLY A 290 32.13 -4.34 -24.02
CA GLY A 290 32.76 -4.79 -25.29
C GLY A 290 33.83 -5.89 -25.15
N HIS A 291 34.10 -6.36 -23.91
CA HIS A 291 35.03 -7.48 -23.71
C HIS A 291 34.37 -8.84 -23.95
N SER A 292 35.15 -9.82 -24.40
CA SER A 292 34.66 -11.20 -24.51
C SER A 292 34.40 -11.81 -23.13
N PRO A 293 33.33 -12.60 -22.97
CA PRO A 293 33.01 -13.26 -21.70
C PRO A 293 34.11 -14.26 -21.30
N ARG A 294 34.54 -14.18 -20.03
CA ARG A 294 35.46 -15.14 -19.41
C ARG A 294 34.75 -16.47 -19.11
N PRO A 295 35.47 -17.58 -18.84
CA PRO A 295 34.83 -18.88 -18.61
C PRO A 295 33.69 -18.88 -17.58
N LEU A 296 33.88 -18.22 -16.41
CA LEU A 296 32.84 -18.09 -15.39
C LEU A 296 31.61 -17.34 -15.92
N GLN A 297 31.81 -16.33 -16.76
CA GLN A 297 30.73 -15.52 -17.33
C GLN A 297 29.99 -16.29 -18.44
N GLN A 298 30.68 -17.11 -19.21
CA GLN A 298 30.07 -18.01 -20.17
C GLN A 298 29.23 -19.09 -19.47
N GLU A 299 29.73 -19.59 -18.33
CA GLU A 299 29.00 -20.55 -17.50
C GLU A 299 27.70 -19.92 -16.90
N ALA A 300 27.80 -18.68 -16.45
CA ALA A 300 26.65 -17.93 -15.93
C ALA A 300 25.50 -17.84 -16.93
N LEU A 301 25.81 -17.65 -18.22
CA LEU A 301 24.82 -17.57 -19.30
C LEU A 301 24.13 -18.90 -19.60
N LYS A 302 24.68 -20.03 -19.15
CA LYS A 302 24.13 -21.38 -19.34
C LYS A 302 23.39 -21.87 -18.11
N THR A 303 23.58 -21.20 -16.94
CA THR A 303 23.05 -21.64 -15.66
C THR A 303 21.56 -21.31 -15.55
N GLY A 304 20.74 -22.32 -15.36
CA GLY A 304 19.29 -22.17 -15.16
C GLY A 304 18.89 -21.59 -13.79
N ALA A 305 17.59 -21.63 -13.48
CA ALA A 305 17.06 -21.20 -12.18
C ALA A 305 17.64 -22.05 -11.02
N GLY A 306 17.63 -21.49 -9.82
CA GLY A 306 18.11 -22.16 -8.61
C GLY A 306 19.37 -21.56 -8.01
N ILE A 307 19.96 -22.25 -7.05
CA ILE A 307 21.21 -21.83 -6.38
C ILE A 307 22.40 -22.11 -7.29
N TRP A 308 23.21 -21.08 -7.50
CA TRP A 308 24.48 -21.18 -8.22
C TRP A 308 25.64 -20.71 -7.34
N ASN A 309 26.60 -21.57 -7.10
CA ASN A 309 27.80 -21.24 -6.33
C ASN A 309 28.97 -20.92 -7.28
N ALA A 310 29.30 -19.64 -7.41
CA ALA A 310 30.38 -19.16 -8.29
C ALA A 310 31.66 -18.92 -7.50
N MET A 311 32.62 -19.81 -7.64
CA MET A 311 33.94 -19.70 -7.00
C MET A 311 35.01 -19.29 -8.04
N ALA A 312 35.63 -18.15 -7.80
CA ALA A 312 36.74 -17.66 -8.65
C ALA A 312 37.62 -16.66 -7.88
N PRO A 313 38.88 -16.52 -8.22
CA PRO A 313 39.76 -15.51 -7.64
C PRO A 313 39.25 -14.09 -7.78
N THR A 314 39.77 -13.16 -6.97
CA THR A 314 39.46 -11.73 -7.09
C THR A 314 39.87 -11.22 -8.47
N GLY A 315 39.08 -10.36 -9.09
CA GLY A 315 39.31 -9.81 -10.41
C GLY A 315 38.80 -10.67 -11.59
N ASN A 316 38.30 -11.88 -11.36
CA ASN A 316 37.80 -12.77 -12.42
C ASN A 316 36.37 -12.50 -12.90
N GLY A 317 35.79 -11.34 -12.57
CA GLY A 317 34.52 -10.91 -13.13
C GLY A 317 33.30 -11.62 -12.53
N LYS A 318 33.32 -11.97 -11.20
CA LYS A 318 32.18 -12.58 -10.49
C LYS A 318 30.92 -11.71 -10.53
N THR A 319 31.09 -10.40 -10.38
CA THR A 319 29.98 -9.43 -10.41
C THR A 319 29.32 -9.42 -11.78
N GLU A 320 30.09 -9.37 -12.83
CA GLU A 320 29.62 -9.43 -14.20
C GLU A 320 28.97 -10.79 -14.51
N ALA A 321 29.50 -11.89 -13.99
CA ALA A 321 28.88 -13.21 -14.13
C ALA A 321 27.51 -13.25 -13.46
N ALA A 322 27.37 -12.67 -12.26
CA ALA A 322 26.05 -12.56 -11.58
C ALA A 322 25.06 -11.69 -12.38
N ALA A 323 25.52 -10.54 -12.91
CA ALA A 323 24.70 -9.67 -13.73
C ALA A 323 24.28 -10.34 -15.06
N LEU A 324 25.19 -11.09 -15.71
CA LEU A 324 24.89 -11.85 -16.92
C LEU A 324 23.87 -12.97 -16.67
N ARG A 325 24.00 -13.69 -15.55
CA ARG A 325 22.99 -14.68 -15.17
C ARG A 325 21.63 -14.03 -14.92
N HIS A 326 21.64 -12.91 -14.24
CA HIS A 326 20.39 -12.15 -13.98
C HIS A 326 19.78 -11.63 -15.29
N SER A 327 20.56 -11.31 -16.31
CA SER A 327 20.05 -10.82 -17.60
C SER A 327 19.15 -11.83 -18.33
N LEU A 328 19.17 -13.11 -17.93
CA LEU A 328 18.29 -14.16 -18.44
C LEU A 328 16.94 -14.24 -17.70
N ALA A 329 16.77 -13.45 -16.64
CA ALA A 329 15.58 -13.46 -15.80
C ALA A 329 14.84 -12.11 -15.88
N ASP A 330 13.51 -12.15 -15.89
CA ASP A 330 12.69 -10.95 -15.83
C ASP A 330 12.27 -10.67 -14.38
N GLU A 331 13.26 -10.39 -13.53
CA GLU A 331 13.08 -10.14 -12.11
C GLU A 331 14.09 -9.15 -11.54
N ARG A 332 13.81 -8.59 -10.37
CA ARG A 332 14.71 -7.64 -9.70
C ARG A 332 15.94 -8.34 -9.14
N LEU A 333 17.07 -7.63 -9.15
CA LEU A 333 18.35 -8.07 -8.63
C LEU A 333 18.63 -7.44 -7.26
N ILE A 334 18.98 -8.25 -6.27
CA ILE A 334 19.41 -7.80 -4.95
C ILE A 334 20.82 -8.29 -4.68
N PHE A 335 21.75 -7.37 -4.47
CA PHE A 335 23.10 -7.66 -4.00
C PHE A 335 23.18 -7.51 -2.48
N LEU A 336 23.51 -8.59 -1.78
CA LEU A 336 23.77 -8.57 -0.35
C LEU A 336 25.27 -8.58 -0.09
N LEU A 337 25.81 -7.56 0.53
CA LEU A 337 27.23 -7.36 0.75
C LEU A 337 27.54 -7.14 2.23
N PRO A 338 28.72 -7.60 2.72
CA PRO A 338 29.01 -7.57 4.15
C PRO A 338 29.39 -6.19 4.68
N THR A 339 29.78 -5.24 3.81
CA THR A 339 30.24 -3.90 4.23
C THR A 339 29.62 -2.78 3.39
N GLN A 340 29.46 -1.61 4.01
CA GLN A 340 28.94 -0.40 3.35
C GLN A 340 29.85 0.05 2.19
N ALA A 341 31.16 0.05 2.41
CA ALA A 341 32.13 0.47 1.38
C ALA A 341 32.03 -0.39 0.11
N THR A 342 31.89 -1.71 0.26
CA THR A 342 31.69 -2.60 -0.90
C THR A 342 30.34 -2.38 -1.56
N SER A 343 29.30 -2.05 -0.79
CA SER A 343 27.98 -1.75 -1.32
C SER A 343 27.99 -0.48 -2.17
N ASN A 344 28.64 0.59 -1.70
CA ASN A 344 28.79 1.85 -2.43
C ASN A 344 29.55 1.66 -3.75
N ALA A 345 30.68 0.94 -3.69
CA ALA A 345 31.50 0.66 -4.87
C ALA A 345 30.74 -0.19 -5.91
N LEU A 346 29.98 -1.20 -5.43
CA LEU A 346 29.18 -2.05 -6.31
C LEU A 346 27.99 -1.27 -6.92
N MET A 347 27.36 -0.41 -6.15
CA MET A 347 26.24 0.41 -6.64
C MET A 347 26.62 1.20 -7.90
N ARG A 348 27.75 1.91 -7.88
CA ARG A 348 28.25 2.66 -9.04
C ARG A 348 28.49 1.76 -10.26
N ARG A 349 29.01 0.55 -10.05
CA ARG A 349 29.22 -0.43 -11.14
C ARG A 349 27.90 -0.93 -11.72
N VAL A 350 26.93 -1.27 -10.85
CA VAL A 350 25.62 -1.73 -11.27
C VAL A 350 24.86 -0.63 -12.02
N GLN A 351 24.89 0.60 -11.53
CA GLN A 351 24.29 1.75 -12.24
C GLN A 351 24.88 1.90 -13.66
N LYS A 352 26.20 1.75 -13.80
CA LYS A 352 26.85 1.80 -15.12
C LYS A 352 26.41 0.64 -16.02
N MET A 353 26.36 -0.59 -15.49
CA MET A 353 25.92 -1.78 -16.25
C MET A 353 24.47 -1.63 -16.74
N TYR A 354 23.59 -1.08 -15.91
CA TYR A 354 22.17 -0.96 -16.21
C TYR A 354 21.74 0.43 -16.75
N SER A 355 22.72 1.29 -17.10
CA SER A 355 22.44 2.67 -17.52
C SER A 355 21.61 2.80 -18.81
N SER A 356 21.69 1.81 -19.70
CA SER A 356 20.86 1.74 -20.91
C SER A 356 19.43 1.25 -20.66
N THR A 357 19.20 0.64 -19.51
CA THR A 357 17.85 0.23 -19.07
C THR A 357 17.22 1.37 -18.26
N LYS A 358 15.92 1.47 -18.24
CA LYS A 358 15.23 2.45 -17.38
C LYS A 358 14.98 1.89 -15.97
N ASN A 359 15.87 1.03 -15.46
CA ASN A 359 15.73 0.43 -14.15
C ASN A 359 16.16 1.40 -13.05
N VAL A 360 15.45 1.38 -11.93
CA VAL A 360 15.79 2.13 -10.71
C VAL A 360 16.72 1.28 -9.87
N ALA A 361 17.84 1.85 -9.42
CA ALA A 361 18.75 1.23 -8.47
C ALA A 361 18.68 1.96 -7.13
N SER A 362 18.66 1.22 -6.03
CA SER A 362 18.67 1.78 -4.68
C SER A 362 19.73 1.12 -3.81
N LEU A 363 20.26 1.89 -2.86
CA LEU A 363 21.27 1.46 -1.91
C LEU A 363 20.66 1.47 -0.51
N ALA A 364 20.79 0.39 0.26
CA ALA A 364 20.22 0.27 1.59
C ALA A 364 21.28 -0.09 2.63
N HIS A 365 21.73 0.90 3.41
CA HIS A 365 22.54 0.73 4.63
C HIS A 365 22.47 1.98 5.50
N GLY A 366 22.97 1.94 6.74
CA GLY A 366 22.80 3.00 7.73
C GLY A 366 23.35 4.39 7.36
N LEU A 367 24.27 4.47 6.40
CA LEU A 367 24.83 5.74 5.91
C LEU A 367 24.47 6.03 4.45
N ALA A 368 23.47 5.35 3.91
CA ALA A 368 23.12 5.51 2.49
C ALA A 368 22.70 6.94 2.15
N SER A 369 22.01 7.63 3.07
CA SER A 369 21.52 9.01 2.89
C SER A 369 22.63 10.08 2.75
N ILE A 370 23.88 9.76 3.14
CA ILE A 370 25.01 10.69 3.00
C ILE A 370 25.77 10.49 1.67
N GLU A 371 25.47 9.48 0.91
CA GLU A 371 26.08 9.26 -0.41
C GLU A 371 25.47 10.19 -1.44
N ASP A 372 26.29 10.73 -2.34
CA ASP A 372 25.89 11.66 -3.41
C ASP A 372 24.75 11.12 -4.29
N PHE A 373 24.61 9.80 -4.33
CA PHE A 373 23.53 9.10 -5.02
C PHE A 373 22.12 9.47 -4.45
N TYR A 374 22.01 9.72 -3.14
CA TYR A 374 20.77 10.15 -2.49
C TYR A 374 20.55 11.67 -2.50
N ASN A 375 21.57 12.44 -2.86
CA ASN A 375 21.47 13.89 -3.00
C ASN A 375 20.85 14.35 -4.33
N GLN A 376 20.47 13.42 -5.21
CA GLN A 376 19.53 13.76 -6.28
C GLN A 376 18.14 13.94 -5.63
N PRO A 377 17.37 14.99 -6.03
CA PRO A 377 16.09 15.27 -5.40
C PRO A 377 15.14 14.10 -5.61
N VAL A 378 15.18 13.16 -4.70
CA VAL A 378 14.05 12.26 -4.43
C VAL A 378 13.04 13.16 -3.76
N THR A 379 11.93 13.43 -4.43
CA THR A 379 10.78 14.10 -3.84
C THR A 379 10.52 13.52 -2.46
N ASP A 380 10.53 14.39 -1.45
CA ASP A 380 10.48 14.07 -0.03
C ASP A 380 9.48 12.97 0.33
N TYR A 381 10.02 11.80 0.65
CA TYR A 381 9.33 10.74 1.39
C TYR A 381 9.72 10.78 2.88
N ALA A 382 10.18 11.94 3.34
CA ALA A 382 10.47 12.16 4.73
C ALA A 382 9.18 12.53 5.48
N ASP A 383 8.90 11.75 6.50
CA ASP A 383 8.22 12.15 7.73
C ASP A 383 6.72 12.44 7.70
N THR A 384 5.93 11.37 7.50
CA THR A 384 4.59 11.37 8.12
C THR A 384 4.42 10.22 9.13
N CYS A 385 5.50 9.55 9.53
CA CYS A 385 5.46 8.47 10.53
C CYS A 385 5.99 8.87 11.92
N GLU A 386 6.48 10.08 12.12
CA GLU A 386 6.86 10.57 13.44
C GLU A 386 5.70 11.36 14.04
N GLY A 387 5.09 10.84 15.08
CA GLY A 387 4.24 11.62 15.97
C GLY A 387 2.89 11.04 16.36
N GLN A 388 2.74 9.72 16.41
CA GLN A 388 1.54 9.15 17.03
C GLN A 388 1.82 8.13 18.15
N ASP A 389 3.02 8.14 18.72
CA ASP A 389 3.32 7.43 19.96
C ASP A 389 3.50 8.46 21.09
N ALA A 390 2.40 8.88 21.69
CA ALA A 390 2.31 9.39 23.07
C ALA A 390 0.83 9.36 23.51
#